data_4867076fa7f7103d749deeadc534fe5c
#
_entry.id   4867076fa7f7103d749deeadc534fe5c
#
_cell.length_a   1.000
_cell.length_b   1.000
_cell.length_c   1.000
_cell.angle_alpha   90.00
_cell.angle_beta   90.00
_cell.angle_gamma   90.00
#
_symmetry.space_group_name_H-M   'P 1'
#
loop_
_entity.id
_entity.type
_entity.pdbx_description
1 polymer ?
#
loop_
_entity_poly.entity_id
_entity_poly.type
_entity_poly.pdbx_seq_one_letter_code
_entity_poly.pdbx_strand_id
1 'polypeptide(L)'
;MEKFKSIIAILLVCALFFSVASCGKDTADETTTTTSTEQYIAPNETVHSDVTYPDTVADSSVATTAIPDTTTGSAAPADTQAFVTQSSGDSGQQVSQTNAPEAQAPQQTQSSTPPQSSSNQEIHEADGRTYYVYYPENIESSKKTYPVLSWANGTMCPPDMYTGLLAELAKDGYIVIANSETMAADGTAQINALDFVIALNSNSSSLAYKKVNTKMLGVVGHSQGGRSSVNAAVKDSRIKCVVSLAGSNFLEEAEPNSAPTFFIAGEKDMIVSPSHWILPASDVAKGPAVYASLNGAIHTTCCSDPCKYSPYILDWCDAWLKGDKKALNTFKNNGTLASDSNWSDFQYKGF
;
A
#
# COMPACT_ATOMS: atom_id res chain seq x y z
N MET A 1 11.27 -17.96 -13.90
CA MET A 1 10.72 -18.96 -12.97
C MET A 1 10.50 -18.38 -11.56
N GLU A 2 11.38 -17.54 -11.04
CA GLU A 2 11.21 -16.89 -9.72
C GLU A 2 10.00 -15.96 -9.67
N LYS A 3 9.77 -15.12 -10.69
CA LYS A 3 8.61 -14.22 -10.78
C LYS A 3 7.26 -14.99 -10.75
N PHE A 4 7.22 -16.19 -11.31
CA PHE A 4 6.02 -17.05 -11.33
C PHE A 4 5.75 -17.69 -9.96
N LYS A 5 6.79 -18.03 -9.20
CA LYS A 5 6.65 -18.57 -7.83
C LYS A 5 6.13 -17.51 -6.86
N SER A 6 6.54 -16.24 -7.02
CA SER A 6 6.06 -15.13 -6.20
C SER A 6 4.57 -14.84 -6.43
N ILE A 7 4.09 -14.90 -7.68
CA ILE A 7 2.66 -14.71 -8.00
C ILE A 7 1.81 -15.83 -7.38
N ILE A 8 2.27 -17.07 -7.43
CA ILE A 8 1.57 -18.21 -6.82
C ILE A 8 1.54 -18.08 -5.27
N ALA A 9 2.62 -17.59 -4.65
CA ALA A 9 2.68 -17.36 -3.21
C ALA A 9 1.68 -16.27 -2.77
N ILE A 10 1.53 -15.19 -3.54
CA ILE A 10 0.54 -14.12 -3.27
C ILE A 10 -0.88 -14.67 -3.38
N LEU A 11 -1.18 -15.43 -4.42
CA LEU A 11 -2.50 -16.05 -4.62
C LEU A 11 -2.84 -17.06 -3.50
N LEU A 12 -1.86 -17.81 -3.00
CA LEU A 12 -2.02 -18.74 -1.89
C LEU A 12 -2.25 -18.04 -0.55
N VAL A 13 -1.56 -16.93 -0.29
CA VAL A 13 -1.75 -16.12 0.93
C VAL A 13 -3.13 -15.46 0.93
N CYS A 14 -3.57 -14.91 -0.18
CA CYS A 14 -4.92 -14.36 -0.31
C CYS A 14 -6.00 -15.44 -0.11
N ALA A 15 -5.81 -16.66 -0.63
CA ALA A 15 -6.75 -17.78 -0.46
C ALA A 15 -6.86 -18.25 1.01
N LEU A 16 -5.79 -18.16 1.80
CA LEU A 16 -5.79 -18.47 3.23
C LEU A 16 -6.59 -17.45 4.06
N PHE A 17 -6.60 -16.17 3.66
CA PHE A 17 -7.41 -15.15 4.33
C PHE A 17 -8.92 -15.32 4.08
N PHE A 18 -9.34 -15.78 2.90
CA PHE A 18 -10.74 -16.07 2.61
C PHE A 18 -11.31 -17.27 3.39
N SER A 19 -10.48 -18.22 3.79
CA SER A 19 -10.93 -19.39 4.56
C SER A 19 -11.17 -19.10 6.05
N VAL A 20 -10.59 -18.03 6.60
CA VAL A 20 -10.78 -17.64 8.01
C VAL A 20 -11.96 -16.67 8.20
N ALA A 21 -12.31 -15.90 7.16
CA ALA A 21 -13.44 -14.95 7.20
C ALA A 21 -14.82 -15.60 7.04
N SER A 22 -14.90 -16.90 6.68
CA SER A 22 -16.17 -17.60 6.42
C SER A 22 -16.82 -18.26 7.65
N CYS A 23 -16.30 -18.05 8.86
CA CYS A 23 -16.86 -18.63 10.08
C CYS A 23 -17.43 -17.54 11.01
N GLY A 24 -18.60 -17.00 10.64
CA GLY A 24 -19.31 -16.01 11.46
C GLY A 24 -20.51 -15.42 10.73
N LYS A 25 -21.51 -16.25 10.43
CA LYS A 25 -22.89 -15.77 10.20
C LYS A 25 -23.67 -16.06 11.45
N ASP A 26 -24.19 -15.00 12.10
CA ASP A 26 -25.60 -14.90 12.45
C ASP A 26 -25.90 -13.59 13.18
N THR A 27 -27.08 -13.08 12.85
CA THR A 27 -27.94 -12.06 13.43
C THR A 27 -27.79 -10.63 12.91
N ALA A 28 -28.81 -10.31 12.10
CA ALA A 28 -29.19 -8.99 11.63
C ALA A 28 -29.55 -8.06 12.82
N ASP A 29 -28.99 -6.86 12.79
CA ASP A 29 -29.59 -5.71 13.43
C ASP A 29 -29.66 -4.57 12.41
N GLU A 30 -30.90 -4.11 12.14
CA GLU A 30 -31.19 -3.09 11.14
C GLU A 30 -30.70 -1.72 11.62
N THR A 31 -29.55 -1.30 11.14
CA THR A 31 -29.14 0.10 11.23
C THR A 31 -29.40 0.77 9.89
N THR A 32 -30.26 1.76 9.89
CA THR A 32 -30.73 2.55 8.75
C THR A 32 -29.55 3.18 8.02
N THR A 33 -29.12 2.57 6.93
CA THR A 33 -28.13 3.12 6.01
C THR A 33 -28.85 4.03 5.04
N THR A 34 -28.65 5.34 5.14
CA THR A 34 -29.14 6.30 4.16
C THR A 34 -28.26 6.19 2.92
N THR A 35 -28.68 5.42 1.94
CA THR A 35 -28.03 5.35 0.63
C THR A 35 -28.54 6.51 -0.22
N SER A 36 -27.76 7.55 -0.39
CA SER A 36 -28.05 8.59 -1.38
C SER A 36 -27.46 8.17 -2.72
N THR A 37 -28.32 7.76 -3.62
CA THR A 37 -27.97 7.51 -5.03
C THR A 37 -28.08 8.84 -5.78
N GLU A 38 -27.02 9.64 -5.80
CA GLU A 38 -26.91 10.77 -6.71
C GLU A 38 -26.05 10.38 -7.90
N GLN A 39 -26.62 10.51 -9.08
CA GLN A 39 -25.89 10.35 -10.34
C GLN A 39 -24.90 11.49 -10.51
N TYR A 40 -23.62 11.19 -10.47
CA TYR A 40 -22.57 12.10 -10.86
C TYR A 40 -22.66 12.34 -12.37
N ILE A 41 -22.93 13.60 -12.77
CA ILE A 41 -22.82 14.06 -14.16
C ILE A 41 -21.41 14.62 -14.31
N ALA A 42 -20.57 13.93 -15.06
CA ALA A 42 -19.25 14.42 -15.43
C ALA A 42 -19.38 15.77 -16.18
N PRO A 43 -18.51 16.76 -15.94
CA PRO A 43 -18.50 17.98 -16.73
C PRO A 43 -18.20 17.66 -18.19
N ASN A 44 -19.03 18.14 -19.11
CA ASN A 44 -18.83 18.05 -20.55
C ASN A 44 -17.42 18.52 -20.91
N GLU A 45 -16.65 17.67 -21.55
CA GLU A 45 -15.42 18.06 -22.24
C GLU A 45 -15.81 19.00 -23.41
N THR A 46 -15.57 20.28 -23.24
CA THR A 46 -15.48 21.22 -24.36
C THR A 46 -14.13 20.97 -25.03
N VAL A 47 -14.17 20.26 -26.13
CA VAL A 47 -13.06 20.13 -27.08
C VAL A 47 -12.73 21.50 -27.62
N HIS A 48 -11.64 22.09 -27.16
CA HIS A 48 -10.98 23.18 -27.88
C HIS A 48 -9.94 22.54 -28.81
N SER A 49 -10.31 22.40 -30.08
CA SER A 49 -9.41 22.29 -31.21
C SER A 49 -8.73 23.65 -31.41
N ASP A 50 -7.43 23.62 -31.55
CA ASP A 50 -6.50 24.51 -32.23
C ASP A 50 -5.29 24.87 -31.37
N VAL A 51 -4.28 24.00 -31.39
CA VAL A 51 -2.88 24.40 -31.22
C VAL A 51 -2.08 23.72 -32.32
N THR A 52 -1.77 24.48 -33.35
CA THR A 52 -0.80 24.10 -34.38
C THR A 52 0.61 24.22 -33.84
N TYR A 53 1.39 23.12 -33.90
CA TYR A 53 2.83 23.14 -33.71
C TYR A 53 3.55 23.38 -35.05
N PRO A 54 4.59 24.21 -35.11
CA PRO A 54 5.41 24.35 -36.30
C PRO A 54 6.40 23.19 -36.43
N ASP A 55 6.41 22.60 -37.61
CA ASP A 55 7.43 21.68 -38.10
C ASP A 55 8.79 22.35 -38.15
N THR A 56 9.80 21.75 -37.48
CA THR A 56 11.20 21.95 -37.86
C THR A 56 11.88 20.61 -38.02
N VAL A 57 12.09 20.26 -39.25
CA VAL A 57 12.92 19.16 -39.73
C VAL A 57 14.39 19.58 -39.56
N ALA A 58 15.18 18.73 -38.90
CA ALA A 58 16.63 18.75 -39.05
C ALA A 58 17.14 17.30 -39.15
N ASP A 59 17.55 17.00 -40.35
CA ASP A 59 18.29 15.84 -40.83
C ASP A 59 19.69 15.75 -40.18
N SER A 60 20.09 14.61 -39.67
CA SER A 60 21.51 14.25 -39.54
C SER A 60 21.70 12.74 -39.54
N SER A 61 22.38 12.34 -40.59
CA SER A 61 22.86 11.04 -41.03
C SER A 61 23.65 10.24 -39.99
N VAL A 62 23.32 8.97 -39.96
CA VAL A 62 23.92 7.88 -39.19
C VAL A 62 25.16 7.32 -39.84
N ALA A 63 26.21 7.07 -39.08
CA ALA A 63 27.31 6.23 -39.44
C ALA A 63 27.18 4.85 -38.77
N THR A 64 27.06 3.84 -39.60
CA THR A 64 27.06 2.41 -39.23
C THR A 64 28.49 1.95 -39.05
N THR A 65 28.86 1.38 -37.93
CA THR A 65 30.09 0.58 -37.75
C THR A 65 29.75 -0.85 -37.38
N ALA A 66 30.28 -1.75 -38.14
CA ALA A 66 30.10 -3.19 -38.09
C ALA A 66 30.88 -3.84 -36.94
N ILE A 67 30.32 -4.90 -36.41
CA ILE A 67 30.89 -5.81 -35.40
C ILE A 67 31.58 -6.97 -36.15
N PRO A 68 32.78 -7.42 -35.79
CA PRO A 68 33.31 -8.69 -36.29
C PRO A 68 32.94 -9.85 -35.34
N ASP A 69 32.51 -10.91 -36.01
CA ASP A 69 32.24 -12.26 -35.54
C ASP A 69 33.53 -13.01 -35.25
N THR A 70 33.65 -13.68 -34.10
CA THR A 70 34.66 -14.75 -33.92
C THR A 70 34.05 -15.91 -33.13
N THR A 71 33.76 -16.96 -33.88
CA THR A 71 33.52 -18.34 -33.46
C THR A 71 34.82 -19.04 -33.09
N THR A 72 34.80 -19.81 -32.00
CA THR A 72 35.48 -21.13 -31.73
C THR A 72 35.10 -21.47 -30.29
N GLY A 73 34.51 -22.59 -29.90
CA GLY A 73 34.69 -23.98 -30.29
C GLY A 73 35.25 -24.76 -29.11
N SER A 74 34.51 -25.77 -28.65
CA SER A 74 35.01 -26.99 -28.01
C SER A 74 34.42 -27.36 -26.63
N ALA A 75 33.51 -28.35 -26.65
CA ALA A 75 33.52 -29.68 -26.00
C ALA A 75 33.39 -29.77 -24.46
N ALA A 76 32.33 -30.45 -24.11
CA ALA A 76 32.09 -31.14 -22.80
C ALA A 76 33.07 -32.34 -22.61
N PRO A 77 33.14 -32.91 -21.37
CA PRO A 77 32.42 -34.18 -21.24
C PRO A 77 31.57 -34.35 -19.96
N ALA A 78 30.65 -35.28 -20.11
CA ALA A 78 29.78 -35.84 -19.11
C ALA A 78 30.55 -36.70 -18.07
N ASP A 79 30.04 -36.73 -16.84
CA ASP A 79 30.19 -37.93 -16.00
C ASP A 79 28.93 -38.21 -15.19
N THR A 80 28.44 -39.41 -15.43
CA THR A 80 27.27 -40.07 -14.84
C THR A 80 27.73 -40.90 -13.66
N GLN A 81 27.18 -40.76 -12.48
CA GLN A 81 27.17 -41.81 -11.50
C GLN A 81 25.83 -41.96 -10.81
N ALA A 82 25.23 -43.10 -11.12
CA ALA A 82 24.09 -43.68 -10.42
C ALA A 82 24.55 -44.29 -9.10
N PHE A 83 23.76 -44.14 -8.03
CA PHE A 83 23.86 -44.99 -6.87
C PHE A 83 22.51 -45.60 -6.48
N VAL A 84 22.61 -46.90 -6.25
CA VAL A 84 21.68 -47.97 -6.14
C VAL A 84 20.84 -47.92 -4.85
N THR A 85 19.59 -48.34 -4.96
CA THR A 85 18.63 -48.70 -3.93
C THR A 85 19.11 -49.90 -3.10
N GLN A 86 18.87 -49.86 -1.79
CA GLN A 86 18.67 -51.10 -0.99
C GLN A 86 17.54 -50.91 0.02
N SER A 87 16.58 -51.80 -0.10
CA SER A 87 15.48 -52.06 0.80
C SER A 87 15.87 -53.21 1.79
N SER A 88 15.43 -53.11 3.01
CA SER A 88 15.11 -54.23 3.96
C SER A 88 14.73 -53.58 5.30
N GLY A 89 13.71 -53.86 6.02
CA GLY A 89 12.91 -55.05 6.25
C GLY A 89 12.41 -54.93 7.68
N ASP A 90 11.14 -55.02 7.80
CA ASP A 90 10.28 -55.51 8.88
C ASP A 90 10.85 -55.78 10.31
N SER A 91 10.17 -55.23 11.33
CA SER A 91 9.72 -56.01 12.53
C SER A 91 8.86 -55.11 13.45
N GLY A 92 7.64 -55.54 13.67
CA GLY A 92 6.67 -54.96 14.57
C GLY A 92 7.00 -55.19 16.04
N GLN A 93 6.58 -54.28 16.89
CA GLN A 93 6.25 -54.53 18.28
C GLN A 93 5.11 -53.60 18.73
N GLN A 94 4.04 -54.25 19.10
CA GLN A 94 2.86 -53.70 19.76
C GLN A 94 3.18 -53.56 21.27
N VAL A 95 3.01 -52.35 21.83
CA VAL A 95 2.99 -52.13 23.28
C VAL A 95 1.85 -51.18 23.64
N SER A 96 1.02 -51.71 24.48
CA SER A 96 -0.07 -51.23 25.34
C SER A 96 -0.25 -49.75 25.57
N GLN A 97 -1.52 -49.36 25.46
CA GLN A 97 -2.13 -48.14 25.98
C GLN A 97 -1.98 -48.03 27.51
N THR A 98 -1.47 -46.94 28.02
CA THR A 98 -1.75 -46.48 29.37
C THR A 98 -2.31 -45.07 29.31
N ASN A 99 -3.54 -44.95 29.80
CA ASN A 99 -4.25 -43.68 29.95
C ASN A 99 -3.54 -42.79 30.96
N ALA A 100 -3.19 -41.55 30.59
CA ALA A 100 -2.83 -40.47 31.49
C ALA A 100 -3.85 -39.35 31.36
N PRO A 101 -4.19 -38.60 32.42
CA PRO A 101 -5.36 -37.71 32.45
C PRO A 101 -5.12 -36.44 31.63
N GLU A 102 -6.18 -36.08 30.94
CA GLU A 102 -6.36 -34.89 30.14
C GLU A 102 -6.24 -33.62 31.01
N ALA A 103 -5.14 -32.89 30.85
CA ALA A 103 -5.01 -31.56 31.43
C ALA A 103 -5.80 -30.57 30.58
N GLN A 104 -6.89 -30.06 31.10
CA GLN A 104 -7.67 -28.97 30.54
C GLN A 104 -6.80 -27.72 30.38
N ALA A 105 -6.58 -27.30 29.14
CA ALA A 105 -6.01 -26.00 28.80
C ALA A 105 -6.99 -24.88 29.20
N PRO A 106 -6.50 -23.74 29.72
CA PRO A 106 -7.36 -22.63 30.07
C PRO A 106 -7.97 -22.04 28.80
N GLN A 107 -9.29 -22.01 28.74
CA GLN A 107 -10.05 -21.29 27.74
C GLN A 107 -9.75 -19.79 27.88
N GLN A 108 -8.95 -19.25 26.96
CA GLN A 108 -8.89 -17.81 26.73
C GLN A 108 -10.15 -17.41 25.96
N THR A 109 -11.11 -16.84 26.66
CA THR A 109 -12.18 -16.05 26.07
C THR A 109 -11.58 -14.75 25.53
N GLN A 110 -11.10 -14.76 24.30
CA GLN A 110 -10.87 -13.54 23.57
C GLN A 110 -12.16 -13.14 22.87
N SER A 111 -12.95 -12.33 23.53
CA SER A 111 -13.93 -11.47 22.88
C SER A 111 -13.17 -10.30 22.24
N SER A 112 -12.68 -10.47 21.04
CA SER A 112 -12.20 -9.37 20.22
C SER A 112 -13.34 -8.84 19.38
N THR A 113 -14.16 -7.99 19.98
CA THR A 113 -14.96 -7.02 19.22
C THR A 113 -13.94 -6.10 18.55
N PRO A 114 -13.95 -5.94 17.21
CA PRO A 114 -13.14 -4.91 16.58
C PRO A 114 -13.47 -3.56 17.21
N PRO A 115 -12.51 -2.66 17.44
CA PRO A 115 -12.81 -1.35 17.95
C PRO A 115 -13.77 -0.68 16.97
N GLN A 116 -14.97 -0.40 17.39
CA GLN A 116 -15.92 0.43 16.66
C GLN A 116 -15.28 1.81 16.55
N SER A 117 -14.69 2.09 15.38
CA SER A 117 -14.12 3.38 15.08
C SER A 117 -15.26 4.38 14.99
N SER A 118 -15.31 5.32 15.93
CA SER A 118 -16.21 6.47 15.90
C SER A 118 -15.74 7.55 14.91
N SER A 119 -15.16 7.15 13.80
CA SER A 119 -14.79 8.07 12.73
C SER A 119 -16.03 8.40 11.90
N ASN A 120 -16.29 9.68 11.68
CA ASN A 120 -17.27 10.09 10.69
C ASN A 120 -16.87 9.51 9.33
N GLN A 121 -17.77 8.77 8.68
CA GLN A 121 -17.50 8.10 7.41
C GLN A 121 -18.67 8.34 6.45
N GLU A 122 -18.36 8.61 5.19
CA GLU A 122 -19.30 8.57 4.08
C GLU A 122 -18.92 7.46 3.12
N ILE A 123 -19.91 6.80 2.53
CA ILE A 123 -19.73 5.79 1.48
C ILE A 123 -20.46 6.29 0.25
N HIS A 124 -19.78 6.30 -0.88
CA HIS A 124 -20.30 6.79 -2.15
C HIS A 124 -20.07 5.77 -3.27
N GLU A 125 -21.03 5.66 -4.17
CA GLU A 125 -20.91 4.88 -5.40
C GLU A 125 -20.70 5.82 -6.59
N ALA A 126 -19.59 5.67 -7.29
CA ALA A 126 -19.30 6.44 -8.50
C ALA A 126 -18.34 5.66 -9.40
N ASP A 127 -18.45 5.81 -10.72
CA ASP A 127 -17.56 5.23 -11.74
C ASP A 127 -17.38 3.71 -11.62
N GLY A 128 -18.41 3.01 -11.13
CA GLY A 128 -18.37 1.57 -10.88
C GLY A 128 -17.51 1.15 -9.69
N ARG A 129 -17.17 2.09 -8.80
CA ARG A 129 -16.41 1.89 -7.56
C ARG A 129 -17.17 2.39 -6.36
N THR A 130 -16.92 1.75 -5.23
CA THR A 130 -17.33 2.26 -3.92
C THR A 130 -16.18 3.09 -3.34
N TYR A 131 -16.45 4.31 -2.92
CA TYR A 131 -15.53 5.18 -2.22
C TYR A 131 -15.87 5.27 -0.75
N TYR A 132 -14.88 5.08 0.11
CA TYR A 132 -14.97 5.16 1.57
C TYR A 132 -14.20 6.39 2.02
N VAL A 133 -14.91 7.41 2.53
CA VAL A 133 -14.29 8.66 2.96
C VAL A 133 -14.38 8.77 4.46
N TYR A 134 -13.22 8.80 5.12
CA TYR A 134 -13.07 8.95 6.57
C TYR A 134 -12.73 10.40 6.88
N TYR A 135 -13.36 10.95 7.89
CA TYR A 135 -13.25 12.35 8.24
C TYR A 135 -12.73 12.56 9.65
N PRO A 136 -12.03 13.69 9.92
CA PRO A 136 -11.66 14.10 11.26
C PRO A 136 -12.88 14.21 12.19
N GLU A 137 -12.66 13.94 13.46
CA GLU A 137 -13.67 14.25 14.48
C GLU A 137 -14.06 15.74 14.40
N ASN A 138 -15.33 16.05 14.55
CA ASN A 138 -15.86 17.43 14.51
C ASN A 138 -15.69 18.17 13.15
N ILE A 139 -15.55 17.47 12.04
CA ILE A 139 -15.44 18.09 10.72
C ILE A 139 -16.62 19.04 10.42
N GLU A 140 -17.84 18.67 10.81
CA GLU A 140 -19.04 19.48 10.58
C GLU A 140 -18.95 20.88 11.19
N SER A 141 -18.54 20.97 12.45
CA SER A 141 -18.44 22.23 13.19
C SER A 141 -17.17 23.02 12.87
N SER A 142 -16.18 22.39 12.26
CA SER A 142 -14.88 23.00 11.94
C SER A 142 -15.02 24.05 10.84
N LYS A 143 -14.25 25.13 10.96
CA LYS A 143 -14.07 26.14 9.89
C LYS A 143 -12.76 25.94 9.10
N LYS A 144 -11.97 24.90 9.44
CA LYS A 144 -10.70 24.61 8.80
C LYS A 144 -10.91 23.80 7.51
N THR A 145 -9.92 23.86 6.62
CA THR A 145 -9.73 22.89 5.55
C THR A 145 -8.69 21.85 5.97
N TYR A 146 -8.81 20.63 5.46
CA TYR A 146 -8.00 19.49 5.85
C TYR A 146 -7.19 18.96 4.66
N PRO A 147 -5.97 18.51 4.89
CA PRO A 147 -5.22 17.76 3.88
C PRO A 147 -5.93 16.44 3.55
N VAL A 148 -5.66 15.92 2.36
CA VAL A 148 -6.26 14.69 1.84
C VAL A 148 -5.21 13.61 1.69
N LEU A 149 -5.53 12.38 2.11
CA LEU A 149 -4.76 11.18 1.84
C LEU A 149 -5.62 10.20 1.03
N SER A 150 -5.18 9.83 -0.17
CA SER A 150 -5.78 8.76 -0.93
C SER A 150 -5.07 7.45 -0.63
N TRP A 151 -5.84 6.45 -0.21
CA TRP A 151 -5.36 5.11 0.10
C TRP A 151 -5.49 4.16 -1.09
N ALA A 152 -4.48 3.32 -1.32
CA ALA A 152 -4.55 2.20 -2.24
C ALA A 152 -4.37 0.86 -1.53
N ASN A 153 -5.27 -0.08 -1.87
CA ASN A 153 -5.30 -1.42 -1.29
C ASN A 153 -4.19 -2.32 -1.85
N GLY A 154 -3.82 -3.34 -1.09
CA GLY A 154 -3.03 -4.46 -1.58
C GLY A 154 -3.81 -5.33 -2.57
N THR A 155 -3.10 -6.21 -3.29
CA THR A 155 -3.70 -7.13 -4.26
C THR A 155 -4.81 -7.95 -3.62
N MET A 156 -6.02 -7.87 -4.18
CA MET A 156 -7.22 -8.58 -3.72
C MET A 156 -7.63 -8.29 -2.27
N CYS A 157 -7.09 -7.26 -1.64
CA CYS A 157 -7.45 -6.86 -0.28
C CYS A 157 -8.48 -5.73 -0.33
N PRO A 158 -9.69 -5.90 0.21
CA PRO A 158 -10.68 -4.83 0.25
C PRO A 158 -10.34 -3.76 1.29
N PRO A 159 -10.90 -2.54 1.19
CA PRO A 159 -10.60 -1.41 2.07
C PRO A 159 -10.88 -1.66 3.55
N ASP A 160 -11.83 -2.51 3.88
CA ASP A 160 -12.22 -2.84 5.25
C ASP A 160 -11.10 -3.52 6.05
N MET A 161 -10.15 -4.19 5.39
CA MET A 161 -8.96 -4.72 6.04
C MET A 161 -8.06 -3.62 6.65
N TYR A 162 -8.20 -2.39 6.21
CA TYR A 162 -7.37 -1.25 6.62
C TYR A 162 -8.11 -0.23 7.47
N THR A 163 -9.37 -0.49 7.83
CA THR A 163 -10.25 0.47 8.56
C THR A 163 -9.57 1.07 9.78
N GLY A 164 -8.85 0.26 10.57
CA GLY A 164 -8.14 0.75 11.76
C GLY A 164 -7.10 1.83 11.43
N LEU A 165 -6.27 1.60 10.41
CA LEU A 165 -5.26 2.57 9.97
C LEU A 165 -5.90 3.82 9.37
N LEU A 166 -6.89 3.64 8.49
CA LEU A 166 -7.57 4.77 7.82
C LEU A 166 -8.28 5.68 8.84
N ALA A 167 -8.91 5.09 9.85
CA ALA A 167 -9.56 5.83 10.94
C ALA A 167 -8.56 6.60 11.81
N GLU A 168 -7.40 6.02 12.12
CA GLU A 168 -6.35 6.72 12.87
C GLU A 168 -5.80 7.93 12.09
N LEU A 169 -5.54 7.77 10.79
CA LEU A 169 -5.10 8.89 9.94
C LEU A 169 -6.16 10.00 9.88
N ALA A 170 -7.44 9.63 9.77
CA ALA A 170 -8.53 10.60 9.77
C ALA A 170 -8.68 11.33 11.11
N LYS A 171 -8.57 10.61 12.22
CA LYS A 171 -8.65 11.17 13.58
C LYS A 171 -7.59 12.25 13.81
N ASP A 172 -6.40 12.12 13.21
CA ASP A 172 -5.30 13.08 13.31
C ASP A 172 -5.44 14.29 12.36
N GLY A 173 -6.60 14.46 11.75
CA GLY A 173 -6.96 15.65 10.98
C GLY A 173 -6.68 15.55 9.49
N TYR A 174 -6.83 14.38 8.91
CA TYR A 174 -6.82 14.15 7.47
C TYR A 174 -8.22 13.76 6.97
N ILE A 175 -8.58 14.18 5.77
CA ILE A 175 -9.65 13.51 5.02
C ILE A 175 -8.98 12.34 4.31
N VAL A 176 -9.39 11.11 4.63
CA VAL A 176 -8.79 9.90 4.06
C VAL A 176 -9.81 9.25 3.14
N ILE A 177 -9.44 8.97 1.89
CA ILE A 177 -10.30 8.31 0.92
C ILE A 177 -9.67 7.01 0.44
N ALA A 178 -10.42 5.92 0.51
CA ALA A 178 -10.13 4.64 -0.11
C ALA A 178 -11.19 4.28 -1.14
N ASN A 179 -10.88 3.41 -2.07
CA ASN A 179 -11.86 2.87 -3.02
C ASN A 179 -11.83 1.34 -3.06
N SER A 180 -12.85 0.73 -3.69
CA SER A 180 -13.00 -0.72 -3.80
C SER A 180 -12.01 -1.38 -4.78
N GLU A 181 -11.16 -0.61 -5.48
CA GLU A 181 -10.18 -1.18 -6.41
C GLU A 181 -9.09 -1.95 -5.67
N THR A 182 -8.87 -3.20 -6.06
CA THR A 182 -7.91 -4.10 -5.42
C THR A 182 -6.78 -4.56 -6.36
N MET A 183 -6.72 -3.98 -7.58
CA MET A 183 -5.72 -4.31 -8.60
C MET A 183 -5.10 -3.04 -9.24
N ALA A 184 -4.93 -1.98 -8.48
CA ALA A 184 -4.63 -0.63 -8.94
C ALA A 184 -3.14 -0.24 -8.83
N ALA A 185 -2.21 -1.08 -9.31
CA ALA A 185 -0.76 -0.81 -9.22
C ALA A 185 -0.31 0.47 -9.96
N ASP A 186 -1.05 0.90 -10.98
CA ASP A 186 -0.65 1.99 -11.88
C ASP A 186 -0.85 3.41 -11.32
N GLY A 187 -1.52 3.55 -10.17
CA GLY A 187 -1.77 4.84 -9.51
C GLY A 187 -3.05 5.55 -9.94
N THR A 188 -3.69 5.16 -11.03
CA THR A 188 -4.87 5.84 -11.57
C THR A 188 -6.05 5.84 -10.59
N ALA A 189 -6.28 4.72 -9.90
CA ALA A 189 -7.38 4.62 -8.93
C ALA A 189 -7.23 5.60 -7.76
N GLN A 190 -6.00 5.87 -7.31
CA GLN A 190 -5.74 6.87 -6.26
C GLN A 190 -5.94 8.30 -6.75
N ILE A 191 -5.55 8.60 -7.99
CA ILE A 191 -5.76 9.91 -8.61
C ILE A 191 -7.27 10.17 -8.75
N ASN A 192 -8.03 9.20 -9.25
CA ASN A 192 -9.49 9.30 -9.35
C ASN A 192 -10.15 9.52 -7.97
N ALA A 193 -9.65 8.86 -6.92
CA ALA A 193 -10.14 9.07 -5.56
C ALA A 193 -9.83 10.49 -5.05
N LEU A 194 -8.65 11.05 -5.36
CA LEU A 194 -8.35 12.46 -5.07
C LEU A 194 -9.30 13.40 -5.81
N ASP A 195 -9.55 13.17 -7.07
CA ASP A 195 -10.48 14.00 -7.87
C ASP A 195 -11.90 13.90 -7.34
N PHE A 196 -12.33 12.71 -6.95
CA PHE A 196 -13.64 12.49 -6.34
C PHE A 196 -13.81 13.30 -5.04
N VAL A 197 -12.89 13.20 -4.08
CA VAL A 197 -13.00 13.95 -2.82
C VAL A 197 -12.86 15.47 -3.04
N ILE A 198 -12.11 15.91 -4.03
CA ILE A 198 -12.03 17.30 -4.42
C ILE A 198 -13.40 17.79 -4.95
N ALA A 199 -14.11 16.97 -5.72
CA ALA A 199 -15.46 17.29 -6.18
C ALA A 199 -16.46 17.40 -5.01
N LEU A 200 -16.35 16.55 -3.99
CA LEU A 200 -17.17 16.65 -2.77
C LEU A 200 -17.02 17.98 -2.03
N ASN A 201 -15.89 18.69 -2.22
CA ASN A 201 -15.69 20.03 -1.63
C ASN A 201 -16.72 21.07 -2.10
N SER A 202 -17.37 20.85 -3.23
CA SER A 202 -18.42 21.69 -3.78
C SER A 202 -19.84 21.15 -3.53
N ASN A 203 -19.97 19.92 -3.01
CA ASN A 203 -21.25 19.29 -2.72
C ASN A 203 -21.72 19.65 -1.29
N SER A 204 -22.78 20.45 -1.19
CA SER A 204 -23.31 20.91 0.12
C SER A 204 -23.91 19.81 0.98
N SER A 205 -24.16 18.62 0.41
CA SER A 205 -24.68 17.46 1.15
C SER A 205 -23.57 16.59 1.77
N SER A 206 -22.30 16.81 1.37
CA SER A 206 -21.15 16.04 1.90
C SER A 206 -20.53 16.73 3.11
N LEU A 207 -19.99 15.92 4.04
CA LEU A 207 -19.14 16.38 5.14
C LEU A 207 -17.86 17.08 4.63
N ALA A 208 -17.42 16.77 3.41
CA ALA A 208 -16.28 17.41 2.75
C ALA A 208 -16.57 18.85 2.26
N TYR A 209 -17.83 19.32 2.29
CA TYR A 209 -18.21 20.62 1.75
C TYR A 209 -17.39 21.78 2.33
N LYS A 210 -16.60 22.44 1.48
CA LYS A 210 -15.66 23.54 1.85
C LYS A 210 -14.62 23.14 2.91
N LYS A 211 -14.29 21.84 3.00
CA LYS A 211 -13.33 21.32 3.97
C LYS A 211 -12.05 20.75 3.34
N VAL A 212 -12.02 20.56 2.02
CA VAL A 212 -10.87 19.95 1.33
C VAL A 212 -9.79 21.00 1.06
N ASN A 213 -8.55 20.74 1.50
CA ASN A 213 -7.39 21.52 1.10
C ASN A 213 -6.76 20.91 -0.15
N THR A 214 -7.14 21.39 -1.32
CA THR A 214 -6.69 20.88 -2.62
C THR A 214 -5.20 21.08 -2.93
N LYS A 215 -4.47 21.81 -2.06
CA LYS A 215 -3.01 21.99 -2.16
C LYS A 215 -2.21 21.03 -1.31
N MET A 216 -2.88 20.27 -0.44
CA MET A 216 -2.26 19.35 0.52
C MET A 216 -2.76 17.93 0.23
N LEU A 217 -2.30 17.35 -0.89
CA LEU A 217 -2.70 16.03 -1.36
C LEU A 217 -1.54 15.04 -1.15
N GLY A 218 -1.81 13.92 -0.51
CA GLY A 218 -0.89 12.82 -0.32
C GLY A 218 -1.50 11.48 -0.70
N VAL A 219 -0.64 10.50 -0.89
CA VAL A 219 -1.02 9.12 -1.22
C VAL A 219 -0.33 8.14 -0.30
N VAL A 220 -1.07 7.15 0.14
CA VAL A 220 -0.61 6.08 1.04
C VAL A 220 -1.14 4.76 0.51
N GLY A 221 -0.37 3.70 0.58
CA GLY A 221 -0.88 2.39 0.15
C GLY A 221 -0.01 1.24 0.61
N HIS A 222 -0.58 0.04 0.55
CA HIS A 222 0.04 -1.19 1.01
C HIS A 222 0.28 -2.16 -0.15
N SER A 223 1.43 -2.84 -0.15
CA SER A 223 1.73 -3.88 -1.15
C SER A 223 1.66 -3.33 -2.58
N GLN A 224 0.84 -3.89 -3.46
CA GLN A 224 0.58 -3.31 -4.78
C GLN A 224 0.09 -1.85 -4.68
N GLY A 225 -0.69 -1.51 -3.64
CA GLY A 225 -1.11 -0.14 -3.36
C GLY A 225 0.03 0.80 -2.96
N GLY A 226 1.08 0.28 -2.30
CA GLY A 226 2.30 1.04 -2.03
C GLY A 226 3.02 1.42 -3.33
N ARG A 227 3.06 0.49 -4.29
CA ARG A 227 3.54 0.77 -5.66
C ARG A 227 2.64 1.77 -6.38
N SER A 228 1.31 1.60 -6.27
CA SER A 228 0.32 2.54 -6.79
C SER A 228 0.60 3.97 -6.33
N SER A 229 0.92 4.15 -5.04
CA SER A 229 1.21 5.47 -4.46
C SER A 229 2.42 6.15 -5.13
N VAL A 230 3.48 5.40 -5.40
CA VAL A 230 4.65 5.91 -6.13
C VAL A 230 4.26 6.30 -7.56
N ASN A 231 3.54 5.44 -8.27
CA ASN A 231 3.11 5.68 -9.65
C ASN A 231 2.12 6.85 -9.75
N ALA A 232 1.21 7.01 -8.78
CA ALA A 232 0.32 8.16 -8.72
C ALA A 232 1.09 9.48 -8.64
N ALA A 233 2.14 9.54 -7.81
CA ALA A 233 2.97 10.73 -7.68
C ALA A 233 3.84 11.03 -8.91
N VAL A 234 4.17 10.02 -9.72
CA VAL A 234 4.80 10.23 -11.03
C VAL A 234 3.82 10.87 -12.02
N LYS A 235 2.56 10.43 -12.01
CA LYS A 235 1.53 10.88 -12.96
C LYS A 235 0.89 12.22 -12.58
N ASP A 236 0.80 12.52 -11.27
CA ASP A 236 0.07 13.69 -10.78
C ASP A 236 0.94 14.56 -9.86
N SER A 237 1.39 15.68 -10.38
CA SER A 237 2.24 16.66 -9.68
C SER A 237 1.53 17.40 -8.51
N ARG A 238 0.22 17.25 -8.35
CA ARG A 238 -0.53 17.76 -7.20
C ARG A 238 -0.19 17.00 -5.93
N ILE A 239 0.27 15.74 -6.05
CA ILE A 239 0.66 14.89 -4.92
C ILE A 239 1.99 15.40 -4.34
N LYS A 240 1.99 15.72 -3.04
CA LYS A 240 3.11 16.32 -2.32
C LYS A 240 3.73 15.40 -1.27
N CYS A 241 3.13 14.25 -1.02
CA CYS A 241 3.57 13.29 -0.01
C CYS A 241 3.19 11.87 -0.43
N VAL A 242 4.12 10.94 -0.29
CA VAL A 242 3.93 9.52 -0.62
C VAL A 242 4.35 8.67 0.57
N VAL A 243 3.53 7.67 0.91
CA VAL A 243 3.91 6.59 1.83
C VAL A 243 3.66 5.25 1.15
N SER A 244 4.71 4.46 1.03
CA SER A 244 4.69 3.13 0.40
C SER A 244 4.97 2.06 1.46
N LEU A 245 3.91 1.40 1.97
CA LEU A 245 4.03 0.31 2.94
C LEU A 245 4.18 -1.01 2.19
N ALA A 246 5.31 -1.68 2.41
CA ALA A 246 5.63 -2.97 1.77
C ALA A 246 5.35 -2.94 0.25
N GLY A 247 5.66 -1.80 -0.40
CA GLY A 247 5.21 -1.48 -1.75
C GLY A 247 5.99 -2.20 -2.83
N SER A 248 5.32 -3.01 -3.64
CA SER A 248 5.90 -3.64 -4.83
C SER A 248 4.83 -3.94 -5.88
N ASN A 249 5.29 -3.90 -7.14
CA ASN A 249 4.65 -4.58 -8.25
C ASN A 249 5.67 -5.53 -8.87
N PHE A 250 5.56 -6.81 -8.61
CA PHE A 250 6.52 -7.84 -9.07
C PHE A 250 6.71 -7.92 -10.58
N LEU A 251 5.92 -7.20 -11.35
CA LEU A 251 5.95 -7.21 -12.81
C LEU A 251 6.76 -6.06 -13.42
N GLU A 252 6.99 -4.99 -12.65
CA GLU A 252 7.60 -3.75 -13.13
C GLU A 252 8.67 -3.25 -12.17
N GLU A 253 9.68 -2.57 -12.70
CA GLU A 253 10.67 -1.87 -11.91
C GLU A 253 10.06 -0.62 -11.25
N ALA A 254 10.72 -0.13 -10.19
CA ALA A 254 10.29 1.08 -9.50
C ALA A 254 10.48 2.31 -10.39
N GLU A 255 9.41 3.10 -10.55
CA GLU A 255 9.49 4.38 -11.24
C GLU A 255 10.10 5.45 -10.31
N PRO A 256 11.09 6.22 -10.78
CA PRO A 256 11.65 7.29 -9.99
C PRO A 256 10.67 8.46 -9.90
N ASN A 257 10.19 8.77 -8.71
CA ASN A 257 9.34 9.94 -8.47
C ASN A 257 10.10 11.06 -7.74
N SER A 258 9.63 12.29 -7.84
CA SER A 258 10.23 13.48 -7.21
C SER A 258 9.50 13.94 -5.96
N ALA A 259 8.32 13.37 -5.67
CA ALA A 259 7.60 13.67 -4.44
C ALA A 259 8.31 13.02 -3.22
N PRO A 260 8.33 13.68 -2.07
CA PRO A 260 8.83 13.10 -0.84
C PRO A 260 8.17 11.76 -0.53
N THR A 261 8.97 10.69 -0.35
CA THR A 261 8.47 9.32 -0.20
C THR A 261 9.03 8.62 1.02
N PHE A 262 8.15 8.09 1.86
CA PHE A 262 8.51 7.18 2.94
C PHE A 262 8.24 5.73 2.51
N PHE A 263 9.31 4.96 2.40
CA PHE A 263 9.30 3.53 2.08
C PHE A 263 9.38 2.73 3.37
N ILE A 264 8.34 2.01 3.71
CA ILE A 264 8.24 1.20 4.92
C ILE A 264 8.30 -0.27 4.55
N ALA A 265 9.21 -1.00 5.18
CA ALA A 265 9.36 -2.45 5.04
C ALA A 265 8.94 -3.17 6.33
N GLY A 266 8.60 -4.45 6.21
CA GLY A 266 8.52 -5.37 7.36
C GLY A 266 9.74 -6.27 7.39
N GLU A 267 10.48 -6.34 8.50
CA GLU A 267 11.71 -7.15 8.61
C GLU A 267 11.49 -8.62 8.23
N LYS A 268 10.32 -9.17 8.59
CA LYS A 268 9.93 -10.56 8.31
C LYS A 268 9.00 -10.70 7.11
N ASP A 269 8.94 -9.69 6.24
CA ASP A 269 8.12 -9.74 5.03
C ASP A 269 8.72 -10.72 4.02
N MET A 270 8.09 -11.89 3.88
CA MET A 270 8.48 -12.93 2.93
C MET A 270 7.79 -12.78 1.56
N ILE A 271 6.82 -11.87 1.44
CA ILE A 271 6.07 -11.61 0.19
C ILE A 271 6.77 -10.50 -0.60
N VAL A 272 6.99 -9.36 0.04
CA VAL A 272 7.72 -8.23 -0.54
C VAL A 272 9.02 -8.03 0.23
N SER A 273 10.07 -8.73 -0.19
CA SER A 273 11.37 -8.69 0.47
C SER A 273 11.90 -7.25 0.59
N PRO A 274 12.24 -6.79 1.80
CA PRO A 274 12.82 -5.47 2.03
C PRO A 274 14.00 -5.14 1.13
N SER A 275 14.99 -6.04 1.08
CA SER A 275 16.24 -5.83 0.34
C SER A 275 16.10 -6.01 -1.17
N HIS A 276 15.11 -6.79 -1.61
CA HIS A 276 14.93 -7.07 -3.05
C HIS A 276 14.00 -6.08 -3.75
N TRP A 277 13.00 -5.54 -3.05
CA TRP A 277 11.98 -4.71 -3.67
C TRP A 277 11.92 -3.29 -3.12
N ILE A 278 11.90 -3.12 -1.78
CA ILE A 278 11.57 -1.82 -1.17
C ILE A 278 12.81 -0.93 -1.10
N LEU A 279 13.95 -1.46 -0.68
CA LEU A 279 15.19 -0.70 -0.62
C LEU A 279 15.63 -0.21 -2.03
N PRO A 280 15.67 -1.06 -3.07
CA PRO A 280 15.96 -0.58 -4.42
C PRO A 280 14.99 0.48 -4.94
N ALA A 281 13.70 0.39 -4.58
CA ALA A 281 12.73 1.43 -4.93
C ALA A 281 13.04 2.77 -4.25
N SER A 282 13.53 2.75 -3.00
CA SER A 282 13.95 3.94 -2.30
C SER A 282 15.22 4.56 -2.90
N ASP A 283 16.15 3.73 -3.37
CA ASP A 283 17.42 4.17 -3.97
C ASP A 283 17.21 4.96 -5.27
N VAL A 284 16.23 4.58 -6.09
CA VAL A 284 15.93 5.27 -7.36
C VAL A 284 15.04 6.51 -7.20
N ALA A 285 14.45 6.75 -6.04
CA ALA A 285 13.65 7.94 -5.79
C ALA A 285 14.47 9.21 -6.01
N LYS A 286 13.93 10.19 -6.75
CA LYS A 286 14.59 11.46 -7.08
C LYS A 286 14.35 12.54 -6.05
N GLY A 287 13.22 12.47 -5.35
CA GLY A 287 12.86 13.41 -4.26
C GLY A 287 13.44 12.99 -2.92
N PRO A 288 13.13 13.76 -1.87
CA PRO A 288 13.39 13.37 -0.50
C PRO A 288 12.83 11.98 -0.19
N ALA A 289 13.63 11.10 0.39
CA ALA A 289 13.21 9.74 0.65
C ALA A 289 13.71 9.23 2.01
N VAL A 290 12.88 8.43 2.66
CA VAL A 290 13.21 7.65 3.85
C VAL A 290 12.90 6.19 3.54
N TYR A 291 13.78 5.30 3.98
CA TYR A 291 13.55 3.88 4.09
C TYR A 291 13.73 3.44 5.54
N ALA A 292 12.83 2.61 6.04
CA ALA A 292 12.97 1.98 7.34
C ALA A 292 12.22 0.64 7.38
N SER A 293 12.74 -0.30 8.16
CA SER A 293 12.17 -1.64 8.34
C SER A 293 11.63 -1.79 9.76
N LEU A 294 10.35 -2.15 9.90
CA LEU A 294 9.72 -2.43 11.19
C LEU A 294 10.11 -3.84 11.65
N ASN A 295 10.77 -3.95 12.81
CA ASN A 295 11.27 -5.20 13.36
C ASN A 295 10.14 -6.19 13.66
N GLY A 296 10.31 -7.44 13.25
CA GLY A 296 9.33 -8.51 13.44
C GLY A 296 8.08 -8.41 12.56
N ALA A 297 7.88 -7.33 11.81
CA ALA A 297 6.70 -7.15 10.98
C ALA A 297 6.72 -8.06 9.75
N ILE A 298 5.58 -8.69 9.48
CA ILE A 298 5.28 -9.45 8.26
C ILE A 298 4.49 -8.58 7.29
N HIS A 299 4.22 -9.08 6.09
CA HIS A 299 3.55 -8.33 5.01
C HIS A 299 2.25 -7.65 5.43
N THR A 300 1.44 -8.31 6.26
CA THR A 300 0.09 -7.84 6.64
C THR A 300 0.03 -7.19 8.02
N THR A 301 1.17 -6.91 8.66
CA THR A 301 1.19 -6.31 10.00
C THR A 301 0.47 -4.96 10.04
N CYS A 302 0.48 -4.19 8.96
CA CYS A 302 -0.25 -2.91 8.89
C CYS A 302 -1.78 -3.05 8.99
N CYS A 303 -2.32 -4.23 8.67
CA CYS A 303 -3.74 -4.54 8.82
C CYS A 303 -4.09 -4.94 10.26
N SER A 304 -3.20 -5.68 10.94
CA SER A 304 -3.45 -6.25 12.27
C SER A 304 -2.97 -5.34 13.41
N ASP A 305 -1.98 -4.49 13.18
CA ASP A 305 -1.39 -3.60 14.19
C ASP A 305 -1.03 -2.23 13.57
N PRO A 306 -2.06 -1.44 13.21
CA PRO A 306 -1.87 -0.14 12.55
C PRO A 306 -1.11 0.86 13.41
N CYS A 307 -1.22 0.79 14.75
CA CYS A 307 -0.59 1.72 15.69
C CYS A 307 0.94 1.71 15.61
N LYS A 308 1.55 0.66 15.06
CA LYS A 308 3.00 0.63 14.82
C LYS A 308 3.44 1.52 13.67
N TYR A 309 2.54 1.82 12.76
CA TYR A 309 2.82 2.57 11.53
C TYR A 309 2.28 4.00 11.56
N SER A 310 1.06 4.17 12.11
CA SER A 310 0.33 5.44 12.04
C SER A 310 1.12 6.64 12.57
N PRO A 311 1.88 6.58 13.69
CA PRO A 311 2.62 7.74 14.17
C PRO A 311 3.66 8.26 13.15
N TYR A 312 4.40 7.35 12.52
CA TYR A 312 5.42 7.72 11.54
C TYR A 312 4.83 8.12 10.19
N ILE A 313 3.70 7.51 9.79
CA ILE A 313 2.95 7.94 8.61
C ILE A 313 2.45 9.37 8.81
N LEU A 314 1.90 9.68 9.97
CA LEU A 314 1.39 11.00 10.32
C LEU A 314 2.51 12.04 10.36
N ASP A 315 3.62 11.75 11.03
CA ASP A 315 4.78 12.65 11.05
C ASP A 315 5.30 12.94 9.63
N TRP A 316 5.35 11.92 8.75
CA TRP A 316 5.75 12.12 7.35
C TRP A 316 4.78 13.03 6.61
N CYS A 317 3.49 12.77 6.72
CA CYS A 317 2.45 13.57 6.10
C CYS A 317 2.41 15.00 6.67
N ASP A 318 2.58 15.17 7.97
CA ASP A 318 2.62 16.49 8.61
C ASP A 318 3.81 17.31 8.14
N ALA A 319 4.97 16.68 8.02
CA ALA A 319 6.18 17.33 7.51
C ALA A 319 5.98 17.89 6.10
N TRP A 320 5.40 17.11 5.19
CA TRP A 320 5.36 17.46 3.78
C TRP A 320 4.05 18.11 3.32
N LEU A 321 2.93 17.85 3.98
CA LEU A 321 1.65 18.48 3.66
C LEU A 321 1.39 19.72 4.51
N LYS A 322 1.69 19.66 5.83
CA LYS A 322 1.46 20.77 6.76
C LYS A 322 2.70 21.64 6.96
N GLY A 323 3.87 21.23 6.47
CA GLY A 323 5.15 21.95 6.64
C GLY A 323 5.69 21.91 8.06
N ASP A 324 5.34 20.87 8.83
CA ASP A 324 5.76 20.73 10.22
C ASP A 324 7.25 20.31 10.31
N LYS A 325 8.11 21.27 10.73
CA LYS A 325 9.54 21.03 10.89
C LYS A 325 9.86 20.07 12.03
N LYS A 326 9.01 20.00 13.06
CA LYS A 326 9.21 19.06 14.17
C LYS A 326 8.96 17.64 13.69
N ALA A 327 7.89 17.42 12.97
CA ALA A 327 7.58 16.14 12.33
C ALA A 327 8.69 15.72 11.34
N LEU A 328 9.25 16.66 10.57
CA LEU A 328 10.40 16.38 9.68
C LEU A 328 11.64 15.90 10.44
N ASN A 329 11.87 16.39 11.66
CA ASN A 329 13.03 15.96 12.45
C ASN A 329 12.94 14.49 12.90
N THR A 330 11.75 13.89 12.95
CA THR A 330 11.55 12.45 13.20
C THR A 330 12.39 11.58 12.26
N PHE A 331 12.63 12.05 11.03
CA PHE A 331 13.27 11.30 9.94
C PHE A 331 14.74 11.64 9.71
N LYS A 332 15.39 12.32 10.63
CA LYS A 332 16.84 12.63 10.56
C LYS A 332 17.65 11.62 11.38
N ASN A 333 18.98 11.61 11.21
CA ASN A 333 19.91 10.69 11.92
C ASN A 333 19.75 10.67 13.45
N ASN A 334 19.37 11.80 14.03
CA ASN A 334 19.14 11.95 15.47
C ASN A 334 17.65 12.06 15.83
N GLY A 335 16.77 11.71 14.89
CA GLY A 335 15.33 11.74 15.05
C GLY A 335 14.78 10.52 15.77
N THR A 336 13.48 10.58 16.05
CA THR A 336 12.79 9.53 16.79
C THR A 336 12.82 8.19 16.05
N LEU A 337 12.62 8.18 14.73
CA LEU A 337 12.62 6.94 13.93
C LEU A 337 13.98 6.25 13.97
N ALA A 338 15.09 7.01 13.83
CA ALA A 338 16.45 6.46 13.86
C ALA A 338 16.86 5.89 15.23
N SER A 339 16.21 6.34 16.30
CA SER A 339 16.50 5.91 17.70
C SER A 339 15.45 4.92 18.25
N ASP A 340 14.38 4.66 17.52
CA ASP A 340 13.35 3.71 17.94
C ASP A 340 13.81 2.27 17.71
N SER A 341 14.01 1.50 18.78
CA SER A 341 14.44 0.10 18.72
C SER A 341 13.48 -0.86 18.03
N ASN A 342 12.26 -0.42 17.75
CA ASN A 342 11.30 -1.19 16.94
C ASN A 342 11.60 -1.12 15.44
N TRP A 343 12.51 -0.25 15.02
CA TRP A 343 12.86 -0.04 13.62
C TRP A 343 14.34 -0.31 13.35
N SER A 344 14.65 -0.77 12.16
CA SER A 344 16.01 -1.04 11.67
C SER A 344 16.20 -0.54 10.24
N ASP A 345 17.43 -0.66 9.74
CA ASP A 345 17.84 -0.34 8.36
C ASP A 345 17.45 1.08 7.91
N PHE A 346 17.40 2.01 8.85
CA PHE A 346 17.00 3.38 8.58
C PHE A 346 17.99 4.09 7.64
N GLN A 347 17.43 4.63 6.56
CA GLN A 347 18.15 5.43 5.58
C GLN A 347 17.31 6.63 5.17
N TYR A 348 17.96 7.79 4.92
CA TYR A 348 17.26 8.96 4.40
C TYR A 348 18.14 9.76 3.45
N LYS A 349 17.51 10.53 2.56
CA LYS A 349 18.18 11.42 1.61
C LYS A 349 17.32 12.62 1.24
N GLY A 350 17.96 13.73 0.85
CA GLY A 350 17.33 14.87 0.19
C GLY A 350 16.70 15.91 1.09
N PHE A 351 16.96 15.90 2.43
CA PHE A 351 16.45 16.93 3.35
C PHE A 351 17.26 17.04 4.65
#